data_c8c656bf834acdff11b5c2aff3f9983b
#
_entry.id   c8c656bf834acdff11b5c2aff3f9983b
#
_cell.length_a   1.000
_cell.length_b   1.000
_cell.length_c   1.000
_cell.angle_alpha   90.00
_cell.angle_beta   90.00
_cell.angle_gamma   90.00
#
_symmetry.space_group_name_H-M   'P 1'
#
loop_
_entity.id
_entity.type
_entity.pdbx_description
1 polymer ?
#
loop_
_entity_poly.entity_id
_entity_poly.type
_entity_poly.pdbx_seq_one_letter_code
_entity_poly.pdbx_strand_id
1 'polypeptide(L)'
;MGMEKKRSFFQNTCKPEGFGGKMMVRMMNTGHAALAEWGVQHISIGEHDAALDIGCGGGATLQKLLTKSSSGIIKGIDYSPVSVEQSRKKNAAAIQAGRCEVVQGNVMELPFEDGGFHVVTAFETIYFWPDLLKAFQQVCRVLTDGGTFMICNESNGMNPKDEKWTDKIEGMRIYNAGQIKAVLQEAGFCKIKVDQNPKGWLCVTAEKSGNKKGLGQ
;
A
#
# COMPACT_ATOMS: atom_id res chain seq x y z
N MET A 1 -21.18 -14.53 -30.31
CA MET A 1 -20.93 -13.08 -30.16
C MET A 1 -21.10 -12.74 -28.68
N GLY A 2 -20.00 -12.80 -27.90
CA GLY A 2 -20.04 -12.54 -26.48
C GLY A 2 -20.25 -11.04 -26.23
N MET A 3 -21.32 -10.71 -25.52
CA MET A 3 -21.54 -9.36 -25.02
C MET A 3 -20.41 -9.06 -24.02
N GLU A 4 -19.45 -8.18 -24.38
CA GLU A 4 -18.53 -7.57 -23.42
C GLU A 4 -19.37 -6.87 -22.32
N LYS A 5 -19.35 -7.44 -21.12
CA LYS A 5 -19.94 -6.79 -19.95
C LYS A 5 -19.29 -5.41 -19.80
N LYS A 6 -20.05 -4.32 -20.01
CA LYS A 6 -19.57 -2.96 -19.75
C LYS A 6 -18.99 -2.91 -18.33
N ARG A 7 -17.70 -2.62 -18.22
CA ARG A 7 -16.99 -2.49 -16.95
C ARG A 7 -17.68 -1.45 -16.07
N SER A 8 -18.04 -1.82 -14.84
CA SER A 8 -18.63 -0.89 -13.87
C SER A 8 -17.66 0.26 -13.57
N PHE A 9 -18.19 1.48 -13.38
CA PHE A 9 -17.38 2.62 -12.93
C PHE A 9 -16.60 2.32 -11.66
N PHE A 10 -17.20 1.61 -10.71
CA PHE A 10 -16.56 1.19 -9.46
C PHE A 10 -15.39 0.21 -9.66
N GLN A 11 -15.34 -0.52 -10.77
CA GLN A 11 -14.19 -1.38 -11.09
C GLN A 11 -12.89 -0.57 -11.31
N ASN A 12 -12.98 0.74 -11.58
CA ASN A 12 -11.82 1.63 -11.60
C ASN A 12 -11.19 1.86 -10.22
N THR A 13 -11.84 1.47 -9.12
CA THR A 13 -11.22 1.45 -7.78
C THR A 13 -10.11 0.41 -7.72
N CYS A 14 -10.34 -0.75 -8.32
CA CYS A 14 -9.35 -1.83 -8.40
C CYS A 14 -8.24 -1.49 -9.40
N LYS A 15 -8.57 -1.21 -10.66
CA LYS A 15 -7.62 -0.90 -11.73
C LYS A 15 -8.12 0.29 -12.55
N PRO A 16 -7.68 1.53 -12.26
CA PRO A 16 -8.07 2.70 -13.04
C PRO A 16 -7.66 2.58 -14.51
N GLU A 17 -8.62 2.83 -15.43
CA GLU A 17 -8.39 2.82 -16.87
C GLU A 17 -9.12 3.98 -17.55
N GLY A 18 -8.51 4.55 -18.59
CA GLY A 18 -9.09 5.62 -19.42
C GLY A 18 -9.48 6.88 -18.64
N PHE A 19 -10.45 7.62 -19.17
CA PHE A 19 -10.93 8.88 -18.56
C PHE A 19 -11.63 8.64 -17.21
N GLY A 20 -12.47 7.60 -17.12
CA GLY A 20 -13.15 7.22 -15.86
C GLY A 20 -12.15 6.84 -14.76
N GLY A 21 -11.05 6.17 -15.14
CA GLY A 21 -9.95 5.86 -14.23
C GLY A 21 -9.24 7.11 -13.71
N LYS A 22 -8.97 8.11 -14.56
CA LYS A 22 -8.36 9.38 -14.11
C LYS A 22 -9.25 10.11 -13.10
N MET A 23 -10.56 10.11 -13.32
CA MET A 23 -11.52 10.70 -12.39
C MET A 23 -11.56 9.93 -11.07
N MET A 24 -11.57 8.59 -11.11
CA MET A 24 -11.54 7.73 -9.92
C MET A 24 -10.28 7.97 -9.08
N VAL A 25 -9.09 8.03 -9.70
CA VAL A 25 -7.81 8.33 -9.00
C VAL A 25 -7.88 9.66 -8.26
N ARG A 26 -8.47 10.70 -8.87
CA ARG A 26 -8.65 12.00 -8.19
C ARG A 26 -9.61 11.91 -7.00
N MET A 27 -10.72 11.19 -7.16
CA MET A 27 -11.68 10.98 -6.08
C MET A 27 -11.05 10.21 -4.92
N MET A 28 -10.30 9.14 -5.20
CA MET A 28 -9.59 8.37 -4.18
C MET A 28 -8.54 9.20 -3.44
N ASN A 29 -7.74 10.00 -4.16
CA ASN A 29 -6.76 10.90 -3.53
C ASN A 29 -7.39 11.87 -2.52
N THR A 30 -8.59 12.36 -2.81
CA THR A 30 -9.30 13.30 -1.92
C THR A 30 -10.05 12.55 -0.82
N GLY A 31 -10.74 11.47 -1.17
CA GLY A 31 -11.56 10.67 -0.25
C GLY A 31 -10.71 10.04 0.86
N HIS A 32 -9.55 9.50 0.53
CA HIS A 32 -8.68 8.81 1.49
C HIS A 32 -7.64 9.72 2.16
N ALA A 33 -7.70 11.06 1.94
CA ALA A 33 -6.71 11.99 2.51
C ALA A 33 -6.66 11.95 4.05
N ALA A 34 -7.83 11.86 4.69
CA ALA A 34 -7.93 11.79 6.15
C ALA A 34 -7.43 10.44 6.71
N LEU A 35 -7.72 9.33 6.00
CA LEU A 35 -7.20 8.00 6.33
C LEU A 35 -5.68 7.99 6.24
N ALA A 36 -5.11 8.53 5.15
CA ALA A 36 -3.67 8.59 4.95
C ALA A 36 -2.99 9.46 6.03
N GLU A 37 -3.62 10.57 6.44
CA GLU A 37 -3.11 11.42 7.52
C GLU A 37 -3.08 10.67 8.86
N TRP A 38 -4.16 9.94 9.16
CA TRP A 38 -4.23 9.12 10.36
C TRP A 38 -3.21 7.96 10.31
N GLY A 39 -3.14 7.25 9.19
CA GLY A 39 -2.25 6.11 9.02
C GLY A 39 -0.77 6.45 9.20
N VAL A 40 -0.29 7.54 8.59
CA VAL A 40 1.13 7.92 8.69
C VAL A 40 1.57 8.36 10.10
N GLN A 41 0.64 8.54 11.04
CA GLN A 41 0.95 8.80 12.45
C GLN A 41 1.40 7.53 13.20
N HIS A 42 1.09 6.34 12.65
CA HIS A 42 1.44 5.04 13.26
C HIS A 42 2.81 4.53 12.85
N ILE A 43 3.53 5.26 11.99
CA ILE A 43 4.89 4.92 11.56
C ILE A 43 5.87 6.05 11.85
N SER A 44 7.07 5.65 12.24
CA SER A 44 8.23 6.53 12.32
C SER A 44 9.05 6.37 11.04
N ILE A 45 9.41 7.49 10.43
CA ILE A 45 10.28 7.54 9.25
C ILE A 45 11.41 8.51 9.58
N GLY A 46 12.64 8.03 9.54
CA GLY A 46 13.83 8.84 9.72
C GLY A 46 14.10 9.75 8.52
N GLU A 47 14.89 10.79 8.73
CA GLU A 47 15.22 11.79 7.72
C GLU A 47 15.78 11.20 6.42
N HIS A 48 16.60 10.15 6.53
CA HIS A 48 17.27 9.49 5.40
C HIS A 48 16.65 8.16 5.00
N ASP A 49 15.52 7.77 5.61
CA ASP A 49 14.90 6.48 5.34
C ASP A 49 14.36 6.39 3.93
N ALA A 50 14.65 5.29 3.26
CA ALA A 50 13.97 4.92 2.02
C ALA A 50 12.61 4.31 2.35
N ALA A 51 11.55 4.75 1.65
CA ALA A 51 10.22 4.18 1.81
C ALA A 51 9.57 3.81 0.47
N LEU A 52 8.71 2.79 0.49
CA LEU A 52 7.94 2.32 -0.65
C LEU A 52 6.45 2.39 -0.32
N ASP A 53 5.65 2.97 -1.22
CA ASP A 53 4.18 2.93 -1.18
C ASP A 53 3.65 1.98 -2.25
N ILE A 54 3.01 0.87 -1.85
CA ILE A 54 2.50 -0.15 -2.75
C ILE A 54 1.01 0.11 -3.02
N GLY A 55 0.65 0.18 -4.31
CA GLY A 55 -0.66 0.67 -4.74
C GLY A 55 -0.76 2.18 -4.56
N CYS A 56 0.28 2.91 -4.95
CA CYS A 56 0.43 4.34 -4.66
C CYS A 56 -0.63 5.23 -5.34
N GLY A 57 -1.46 4.68 -6.22
CA GLY A 57 -2.56 5.37 -6.88
C GLY A 57 -2.11 6.68 -7.53
N GLY A 58 -2.78 7.77 -7.20
CA GLY A 58 -2.42 9.10 -7.72
C GLY A 58 -1.29 9.81 -6.97
N GLY A 59 -0.56 9.12 -6.08
CA GLY A 59 0.67 9.60 -5.45
C GLY A 59 0.48 10.60 -4.31
N ALA A 60 -0.72 10.69 -3.72
CA ALA A 60 -0.96 11.59 -2.60
C ALA A 60 -0.19 11.17 -1.34
N THR A 61 -0.09 9.87 -1.08
CA THR A 61 0.66 9.32 0.04
C THR A 61 2.16 9.54 -0.11
N LEU A 62 2.69 9.44 -1.34
CA LEU A 62 4.12 9.71 -1.59
C LEU A 62 4.53 11.11 -1.13
N GLN A 63 3.67 12.13 -1.29
CA GLN A 63 3.96 13.49 -0.79
C GLN A 63 4.09 13.53 0.73
N LYS A 64 3.26 12.75 1.45
CA LYS A 64 3.35 12.65 2.91
C LYS A 64 4.63 11.97 3.36
N LEU A 65 5.01 10.88 2.68
CA LEU A 65 6.26 10.17 2.95
C LEU A 65 7.49 11.04 2.66
N LEU A 66 7.48 11.80 1.55
CA LEU A 66 8.53 12.77 1.19
C LEU A 66 8.70 13.88 2.24
N THR A 67 7.61 14.29 2.90
CA THR A 67 7.68 15.27 3.97
C THR A 67 8.28 14.67 5.24
N LYS A 68 8.02 13.41 5.53
CA LYS A 68 8.55 12.72 6.72
C LYS A 68 10.02 12.35 6.56
N SER A 69 10.42 11.83 5.41
CA SER A 69 11.81 11.54 5.07
C SER A 69 12.36 12.68 4.21
N SER A 70 12.97 13.69 4.83
CA SER A 70 13.38 14.91 4.13
C SER A 70 14.59 14.73 3.18
N SER A 71 15.37 13.67 3.35
CA SER A 71 16.58 13.37 2.57
C SER A 71 16.61 11.98 1.94
N GLY A 72 15.74 11.07 2.37
CA GLY A 72 15.63 9.71 1.83
C GLY A 72 14.91 9.64 0.48
N ILE A 73 14.94 8.50 -0.17
CA ILE A 73 14.29 8.24 -1.46
C ILE A 73 12.95 7.56 -1.22
N ILE A 74 11.89 8.11 -1.78
CA ILE A 74 10.54 7.57 -1.70
C ILE A 74 10.17 6.97 -3.04
N LYS A 75 9.78 5.68 -3.03
CA LYS A 75 9.32 5.01 -4.24
C LYS A 75 7.84 4.68 -4.16
N GLY A 76 7.16 4.72 -5.30
CA GLY A 76 5.78 4.28 -5.46
C GLY A 76 5.70 3.20 -6.52
N ILE A 77 4.84 2.22 -6.29
CA ILE A 77 4.51 1.20 -7.29
C ILE A 77 3.00 1.07 -7.41
N ASP A 78 2.51 1.00 -8.64
CA ASP A 78 1.11 0.70 -8.93
C ASP A 78 1.02 -0.13 -10.21
N TYR A 79 0.06 -1.03 -10.32
CA TYR A 79 -0.06 -1.85 -11.51
C TYR A 79 -0.88 -1.17 -12.63
N SER A 80 -1.64 -0.10 -12.29
CA SER A 80 -2.38 0.71 -13.25
C SER A 80 -1.49 1.77 -13.91
N PRO A 81 -1.32 1.77 -15.23
CA PRO A 81 -0.56 2.81 -15.91
C PRO A 81 -1.17 4.20 -15.73
N VAL A 82 -2.50 4.29 -15.55
CA VAL A 82 -3.19 5.56 -15.26
C VAL A 82 -2.80 6.11 -13.89
N SER A 83 -2.75 5.26 -12.87
CA SER A 83 -2.28 5.63 -11.52
C SER A 83 -0.84 6.11 -11.57
N VAL A 84 0.04 5.36 -12.21
CA VAL A 84 1.46 5.71 -12.36
C VAL A 84 1.63 7.08 -13.05
N GLU A 85 0.90 7.32 -14.15
CA GLU A 85 0.94 8.61 -14.85
C GLU A 85 0.51 9.76 -13.93
N GLN A 86 -0.60 9.61 -13.20
CA GLN A 86 -1.10 10.64 -12.28
C GLN A 86 -0.14 10.86 -11.10
N SER A 87 0.42 9.78 -10.55
CA SER A 87 1.40 9.82 -9.46
C SER A 87 2.68 10.56 -9.89
N ARG A 88 3.20 10.25 -11.07
CA ARG A 88 4.38 10.95 -11.64
C ARG A 88 4.12 12.44 -11.83
N LYS A 89 2.97 12.81 -12.36
CA LYS A 89 2.58 14.23 -12.54
C LYS A 89 2.52 14.95 -11.19
N LYS A 90 1.89 14.32 -10.20
CA LYS A 90 1.72 14.90 -8.87
C LYS A 90 3.05 15.11 -8.14
N ASN A 91 4.01 14.21 -8.33
CA ASN A 91 5.30 14.21 -7.65
C ASN A 91 6.47 14.67 -8.55
N ALA A 92 6.17 15.36 -9.68
CA ALA A 92 7.16 15.70 -10.69
C ALA A 92 8.39 16.46 -10.14
N ALA A 93 8.19 17.40 -9.24
CA ALA A 93 9.29 18.16 -8.62
C ALA A 93 10.23 17.26 -7.78
N ALA A 94 9.66 16.33 -7.01
CA ALA A 94 10.45 15.39 -6.21
C ALA A 94 11.18 14.36 -7.11
N ILE A 95 10.55 13.95 -8.22
CA ILE A 95 11.18 13.07 -9.21
C ILE A 95 12.36 13.78 -9.89
N GLN A 96 12.19 15.04 -10.30
CA GLN A 96 13.25 15.83 -10.90
C GLN A 96 14.42 16.06 -9.92
N ALA A 97 14.12 16.17 -8.63
CA ALA A 97 15.13 16.29 -7.58
C ALA A 97 15.80 14.96 -7.21
N GLY A 98 15.48 13.84 -7.85
CA GLY A 98 16.00 12.51 -7.53
C GLY A 98 15.49 11.92 -6.21
N ARG A 99 14.46 12.53 -5.60
CA ARG A 99 13.90 12.14 -4.30
C ARG A 99 12.70 11.19 -4.38
N CYS A 100 12.12 11.06 -5.58
CA CYS A 100 10.95 10.21 -5.80
C CYS A 100 11.10 9.40 -7.08
N GLU A 101 10.65 8.16 -7.04
CA GLU A 101 10.50 7.30 -8.22
C GLU A 101 9.14 6.65 -8.21
N VAL A 102 8.47 6.57 -9.38
CA VAL A 102 7.19 5.86 -9.51
C VAL A 102 7.29 4.88 -10.66
N VAL A 103 7.09 3.60 -10.36
CA VAL A 103 7.18 2.51 -11.33
C VAL A 103 5.83 1.83 -11.53
N GLN A 104 5.62 1.27 -12.72
CA GLN A 104 4.51 0.34 -12.95
C GLN A 104 4.98 -1.06 -12.60
N GLY A 105 4.21 -1.78 -11.78
CA GLY A 105 4.55 -3.15 -11.41
C GLY A 105 3.48 -3.82 -10.56
N ASN A 106 3.76 -5.06 -10.16
CA ASN A 106 2.86 -5.90 -9.41
C ASN A 106 3.47 -6.26 -8.05
N VAL A 107 2.69 -6.19 -6.99
CA VAL A 107 3.10 -6.58 -5.63
C VAL A 107 3.51 -8.05 -5.53
N MET A 108 3.00 -8.90 -6.43
CA MET A 108 3.34 -10.32 -6.49
C MET A 108 4.79 -10.60 -6.91
N GLU A 109 5.46 -9.58 -7.49
CA GLU A 109 6.86 -9.61 -7.94
C GLU A 109 7.39 -8.17 -7.95
N LEU A 110 7.83 -7.70 -6.77
CA LEU A 110 8.33 -6.34 -6.61
C LEU A 110 9.69 -6.17 -7.31
N PRO A 111 9.83 -5.20 -8.26
CA PRO A 111 11.06 -4.99 -9.02
C PRO A 111 12.10 -4.18 -8.23
N PHE A 112 12.31 -4.53 -6.98
CA PHE A 112 13.24 -3.86 -6.08
C PHE A 112 14.16 -4.87 -5.42
N GLU A 113 15.34 -4.42 -5.05
CA GLU A 113 16.37 -5.19 -4.36
C GLU A 113 15.94 -5.60 -2.94
N ASP A 114 16.50 -6.69 -2.43
CA ASP A 114 16.29 -7.13 -1.06
C ASP A 114 16.83 -6.09 -0.06
N GLY A 115 16.06 -5.81 0.99
CA GLY A 115 16.50 -4.91 2.04
C GLY A 115 16.67 -3.45 1.60
N GLY A 116 15.98 -3.00 0.56
CA GLY A 116 16.10 -1.64 0.02
C GLY A 116 15.30 -0.57 0.75
N PHE A 117 14.36 -0.94 1.64
CA PHE A 117 13.45 0.01 2.28
C PHE A 117 13.40 -0.15 3.79
N HIS A 118 13.34 0.98 4.49
CA HIS A 118 13.13 1.03 5.95
C HIS A 118 11.64 0.96 6.29
N VAL A 119 10.80 1.52 5.42
CA VAL A 119 9.33 1.53 5.58
C VAL A 119 8.66 1.15 4.27
N VAL A 120 7.67 0.27 4.35
CA VAL A 120 6.73 -0.03 3.25
C VAL A 120 5.33 0.27 3.71
N THR A 121 4.52 0.92 2.86
CA THR A 121 3.13 1.27 3.15
C THR A 121 2.19 0.68 2.11
N ALA A 122 0.96 0.37 2.54
CA ALA A 122 -0.14 -0.10 1.70
C ALA A 122 -1.45 0.55 2.19
N PHE A 123 -1.94 1.57 1.47
CA PHE A 123 -3.18 2.27 1.80
C PHE A 123 -4.29 1.83 0.86
N GLU A 124 -5.38 1.26 1.40
CA GLU A 124 -6.58 0.89 0.63
C GLU A 124 -6.31 -0.06 -0.55
N THR A 125 -5.27 -0.86 -0.50
CA THR A 125 -4.82 -1.64 -1.66
C THR A 125 -4.79 -3.15 -1.46
N ILE A 126 -4.59 -3.65 -0.23
CA ILE A 126 -4.49 -5.11 0.03
C ILE A 126 -5.78 -5.87 -0.34
N TYR A 127 -6.90 -5.19 -0.44
CA TYR A 127 -8.18 -5.74 -0.89
C TYR A 127 -8.12 -6.42 -2.27
N PHE A 128 -7.16 -6.00 -3.09
CA PHE A 128 -7.00 -6.39 -4.49
C PHE A 128 -5.78 -7.28 -4.74
N TRP A 129 -5.06 -7.66 -3.69
CA TRP A 129 -3.89 -8.51 -3.84
C TRP A 129 -4.32 -9.98 -4.02
N PRO A 130 -3.92 -10.64 -5.13
CA PRO A 130 -4.43 -11.98 -5.47
C PRO A 130 -4.06 -13.05 -4.44
N ASP A 131 -2.84 -12.97 -3.91
CA ASP A 131 -2.29 -13.85 -2.88
C ASP A 131 -1.60 -12.99 -1.82
N LEU A 132 -2.26 -12.90 -0.66
CA LEU A 132 -1.81 -12.01 0.41
C LEU A 132 -0.49 -12.48 1.03
N LEU A 133 -0.30 -13.80 1.17
CA LEU A 133 0.93 -14.36 1.73
C LEU A 133 2.13 -14.08 0.81
N LYS A 134 2.00 -14.40 -0.47
CA LYS A 134 3.05 -14.13 -1.45
C LYS A 134 3.39 -12.64 -1.53
N ALA A 135 2.37 -11.77 -1.52
CA ALA A 135 2.58 -10.33 -1.52
C ALA A 135 3.32 -9.86 -0.26
N PHE A 136 2.92 -10.35 0.94
CA PHE A 136 3.60 -10.00 2.18
C PHE A 136 5.03 -10.54 2.24
N GLN A 137 5.31 -11.70 1.66
CA GLN A 137 6.69 -12.22 1.49
C GLN A 137 7.52 -11.30 0.59
N GLN A 138 6.95 -10.75 -0.49
CA GLN A 138 7.64 -9.76 -1.31
C GLN A 138 7.93 -8.47 -0.53
N VAL A 139 6.97 -8.00 0.28
CA VAL A 139 7.19 -6.84 1.17
C VAL A 139 8.30 -7.14 2.18
N CYS A 140 8.26 -8.32 2.82
CA CYS A 140 9.29 -8.75 3.76
C CYS A 140 10.68 -8.79 3.09
N ARG A 141 10.78 -9.28 1.85
CA ARG A 141 12.03 -9.33 1.09
C ARG A 141 12.65 -7.96 0.89
N VAL A 142 11.86 -6.99 0.44
CA VAL A 142 12.37 -5.65 0.10
C VAL A 142 12.61 -4.75 1.32
N LEU A 143 12.08 -5.08 2.49
CA LEU A 143 12.36 -4.38 3.74
C LEU A 143 13.76 -4.71 4.27
N THR A 144 14.41 -3.73 4.89
CA THR A 144 15.59 -3.94 5.76
C THR A 144 15.19 -4.79 6.96
N ASP A 145 16.16 -5.45 7.60
CA ASP A 145 15.91 -6.12 8.88
C ASP A 145 15.45 -5.08 9.93
N GLY A 146 14.38 -5.36 10.63
CA GLY A 146 13.72 -4.42 11.55
C GLY A 146 12.91 -3.31 10.86
N GLY A 147 12.86 -3.29 9.53
CA GLY A 147 12.04 -2.35 8.77
C GLY A 147 10.54 -2.58 9.00
N THR A 148 9.76 -1.54 8.83
CA THR A 148 8.32 -1.51 9.15
C THR A 148 7.45 -1.64 7.92
N PHE A 149 6.48 -2.55 7.96
CA PHE A 149 5.35 -2.62 7.04
C PHE A 149 4.10 -2.03 7.70
N MET A 150 3.41 -1.12 7.02
CA MET A 150 2.14 -0.56 7.46
C MET A 150 1.04 -0.82 6.43
N ILE A 151 -0.08 -1.33 6.91
CA ILE A 151 -1.34 -1.49 6.17
C ILE A 151 -2.36 -0.55 6.78
N CYS A 152 -3.05 0.27 5.98
CA CYS A 152 -4.06 1.19 6.46
C CYS A 152 -5.31 1.15 5.57
N ASN A 153 -6.45 0.78 6.16
CA ASN A 153 -7.70 0.50 5.46
C ASN A 153 -8.90 1.20 6.09
N GLU A 154 -9.85 1.66 5.28
CA GLU A 154 -11.16 2.15 5.77
C GLU A 154 -12.05 1.00 6.24
N SER A 155 -12.03 -0.13 5.54
CA SER A 155 -12.81 -1.33 5.89
C SER A 155 -12.00 -2.29 6.73
N ASN A 156 -12.56 -2.74 7.84
CA ASN A 156 -11.90 -3.60 8.83
C ASN A 156 -12.45 -5.04 8.88
N GLY A 157 -13.40 -5.39 7.99
CA GLY A 157 -14.02 -6.70 7.91
C GLY A 157 -14.94 -7.07 9.09
N MET A 158 -15.27 -6.09 9.95
CA MET A 158 -16.18 -6.28 11.09
C MET A 158 -17.51 -5.55 10.90
N ASN A 159 -17.61 -4.67 9.91
CA ASN A 159 -18.80 -3.90 9.61
C ASN A 159 -19.62 -4.59 8.51
N PRO A 160 -20.88 -5.02 8.76
CA PRO A 160 -21.73 -5.64 7.73
C PRO A 160 -21.93 -4.75 6.48
N LYS A 161 -21.77 -3.43 6.63
CA LYS A 161 -21.86 -2.51 5.49
C LYS A 161 -20.69 -2.65 4.49
N ASP A 162 -19.63 -3.34 4.87
CA ASP A 162 -18.46 -3.56 4.01
C ASP A 162 -18.79 -4.54 2.87
N GLU A 163 -19.72 -5.50 3.07
CA GLU A 163 -20.18 -6.47 2.07
C GLU A 163 -20.65 -5.80 0.77
N LYS A 164 -21.27 -4.62 0.86
CA LYS A 164 -21.68 -3.86 -0.33
C LYS A 164 -20.55 -3.56 -1.31
N TRP A 165 -19.31 -3.50 -0.83
CA TRP A 165 -18.15 -3.19 -1.68
C TRP A 165 -17.64 -4.44 -2.38
N THR A 166 -17.63 -5.59 -1.70
CA THR A 166 -17.28 -6.88 -2.30
C THR A 166 -18.27 -7.29 -3.38
N ASP A 167 -19.55 -6.90 -3.24
CA ASP A 167 -20.59 -7.12 -4.26
C ASP A 167 -20.43 -6.22 -5.50
N LYS A 168 -19.92 -5.00 -5.30
CA LYS A 168 -19.79 -3.99 -6.36
C LYS A 168 -18.48 -4.04 -7.13
N ILE A 169 -17.42 -4.53 -6.48
CA ILE A 169 -16.06 -4.53 -7.02
C ILE A 169 -15.58 -5.97 -7.11
N GLU A 170 -15.54 -6.49 -8.32
CA GLU A 170 -15.10 -7.86 -8.60
C GLU A 170 -13.65 -8.05 -8.14
N GLY A 171 -13.40 -9.14 -7.41
CA GLY A 171 -12.09 -9.50 -6.89
C GLY A 171 -11.69 -8.78 -5.60
N MET A 172 -12.51 -7.87 -5.06
CA MET A 172 -12.26 -7.23 -3.77
C MET A 172 -12.45 -8.22 -2.62
N ARG A 173 -11.49 -8.24 -1.69
CA ARG A 173 -11.55 -9.02 -0.46
C ARG A 173 -11.23 -8.11 0.72
N ILE A 174 -12.11 -8.10 1.72
CA ILE A 174 -11.89 -7.33 2.95
C ILE A 174 -11.41 -8.29 4.03
N TYR A 175 -10.33 -7.90 4.69
CA TYR A 175 -9.67 -8.71 5.72
C TYR A 175 -9.83 -8.03 7.08
N ASN A 176 -10.14 -8.81 8.12
CA ASN A 176 -10.08 -8.31 9.49
C ASN A 176 -8.65 -8.37 10.05
N ALA A 177 -8.45 -7.70 11.18
CA ALA A 177 -7.14 -7.60 11.82
C ALA A 177 -6.53 -8.97 12.16
N GLY A 178 -7.35 -9.94 12.57
CA GLY A 178 -6.88 -11.30 12.87
C GLY A 178 -6.34 -12.03 11.65
N GLN A 179 -7.02 -11.93 10.52
CA GLN A 179 -6.59 -12.50 9.25
C GLN A 179 -5.28 -11.86 8.76
N ILE A 180 -5.20 -10.52 8.80
CA ILE A 180 -3.98 -9.80 8.40
C ILE A 180 -2.80 -10.21 9.29
N LYS A 181 -3.02 -10.26 10.62
CA LYS A 181 -2.00 -10.67 11.58
C LYS A 181 -1.48 -12.09 11.32
N ALA A 182 -2.36 -13.04 11.06
CA ALA A 182 -1.97 -14.44 10.78
C ALA A 182 -1.06 -14.51 9.55
N VAL A 183 -1.44 -13.85 8.46
CA VAL A 183 -0.65 -13.84 7.22
C VAL A 183 0.68 -13.09 7.40
N LEU A 184 0.71 -11.99 8.17
CA LEU A 184 1.95 -11.28 8.49
C LEU A 184 2.94 -12.17 9.25
N GLN A 185 2.46 -12.94 10.24
CA GLN A 185 3.29 -13.89 10.99
C GLN A 185 3.88 -14.97 10.08
N GLU A 186 3.06 -15.54 9.20
CA GLU A 186 3.50 -16.56 8.22
C GLU A 186 4.50 -16.00 7.21
N ALA A 187 4.38 -14.72 6.83
CA ALA A 187 5.29 -14.04 5.93
C ALA A 187 6.63 -13.62 6.58
N GLY A 188 6.82 -13.84 7.90
CA GLY A 188 8.08 -13.54 8.60
C GLY A 188 8.10 -12.20 9.33
N PHE A 189 6.94 -11.59 9.57
CA PHE A 189 6.84 -10.38 10.38
C PHE A 189 6.65 -10.66 11.86
N CYS A 190 7.12 -9.74 12.69
CA CYS A 190 6.98 -9.75 14.15
C CYS A 190 6.47 -8.39 14.67
N LYS A 191 6.33 -8.24 15.98
CA LYS A 191 5.90 -7.01 16.67
C LYS A 191 4.66 -6.36 16.04
N ILE A 192 3.68 -7.18 15.67
CA ILE A 192 2.47 -6.74 14.98
C ILE A 192 1.59 -5.95 15.95
N LYS A 193 1.29 -4.70 15.60
CA LYS A 193 0.36 -3.81 16.31
C LYS A 193 -0.87 -3.58 15.45
N VAL A 194 -2.01 -3.41 16.11
CA VAL A 194 -3.31 -3.16 15.47
C VAL A 194 -3.93 -1.94 16.12
N ASP A 195 -4.20 -0.93 15.35
CA ASP A 195 -4.87 0.30 15.76
C ASP A 195 -6.18 0.46 14.98
N GLN A 196 -7.24 0.82 15.68
CA GLN A 196 -8.55 1.11 15.10
C GLN A 196 -9.09 2.42 15.66
N ASN A 197 -9.78 3.17 14.83
CA ASN A 197 -10.44 4.41 15.27
C ASN A 197 -11.97 4.25 15.31
N PRO A 198 -12.69 5.22 15.92
CA PRO A 198 -14.16 5.16 16.00
C PRO A 198 -14.90 5.15 14.66
N LYS A 199 -14.24 5.51 13.55
CA LYS A 199 -14.79 5.41 12.19
C LYS A 199 -14.72 3.99 11.63
N GLY A 200 -14.02 3.08 12.32
CA GLY A 200 -13.78 1.71 11.87
C GLY A 200 -12.54 1.56 10.98
N TRP A 201 -11.72 2.59 10.84
CA TRP A 201 -10.47 2.48 10.11
C TRP A 201 -9.50 1.56 10.84
N LEU A 202 -8.76 0.78 10.08
CA LEU A 202 -7.81 -0.21 10.57
C LEU A 202 -6.39 0.16 10.11
N CYS A 203 -5.46 0.27 11.06
CA CYS A 203 -4.03 0.36 10.77
C CYS A 203 -3.32 -0.83 11.42
N VAL A 204 -2.56 -1.57 10.63
CA VAL A 204 -1.73 -2.67 11.12
C VAL A 204 -0.28 -2.34 10.77
N THR A 205 0.58 -2.33 11.79
CA THR A 205 2.03 -2.19 11.61
C THR A 205 2.73 -3.46 12.05
N ALA A 206 3.79 -3.84 11.34
CA ALA A 206 4.59 -5.01 11.64
C ALA A 206 6.05 -4.76 11.29
N GLU A 207 6.98 -5.34 12.03
CA GLU A 207 8.41 -5.27 11.74
C GLU A 207 8.88 -6.56 11.04
N LYS A 208 9.76 -6.44 10.03
CA LYS A 208 10.49 -7.59 9.49
C LYS A 208 11.36 -8.18 10.58
N SER A 209 11.22 -9.48 10.82
CA SER A 209 12.11 -10.19 11.73
C SER A 209 13.55 -10.09 11.25
N GLY A 210 14.45 -9.59 12.07
CA GLY A 210 15.88 -9.60 11.78
C GLY A 210 16.37 -11.03 11.63
N ASN A 211 17.21 -11.29 10.65
CA ASN A 211 17.95 -12.55 10.58
C ASN A 211 18.79 -12.66 11.86
N LYS A 212 18.42 -13.54 12.78
CA LYS A 212 19.35 -14.02 13.78
C LYS A 212 20.47 -14.75 13.02
N LYS A 213 21.47 -14.00 12.53
CA LYS A 213 22.74 -14.62 12.17
C LYS A 213 23.18 -15.36 13.41
N GLY A 214 23.26 -16.68 13.31
CA GLY A 214 23.53 -17.54 14.42
C GLY A 214 24.71 -17.05 15.25
N LEU A 215 24.44 -16.79 16.51
CA LEU A 215 25.39 -17.01 17.56
C LEU A 215 25.48 -18.53 17.66
N GLY A 216 26.22 -19.11 16.72
CA GLY A 216 26.58 -20.51 16.67
C GLY A 216 28.07 -20.61 16.95
N GLN A 217 28.33 -21.02 18.16
CA GLN A 217 29.53 -21.74 18.68
C GLN A 217 30.82 -20.94 18.68
#